data_a42bd597f6278caa2b3c45708756e240
#
_entry.id   a42bd597f6278caa2b3c45708756e240
#
_cell.length_a   1.000
_cell.length_b   1.000
_cell.length_c   1.000
_cell.angle_alpha   90.00
_cell.angle_beta   90.00
_cell.angle_gamma   90.00
#
_symmetry.space_group_name_H-M   'P 1'
#
loop_
_entity.id
_entity.type
_entity.pdbx_description
1 polymer ?
#
loop_
_entity_poly.entity_id
_entity_poly.type
_entity_poly.pdbx_seq_one_letter_code
_entity_poly.pdbx_strand_id
1 'polypeptide(L)'
;MSESPHITGWGVASALGVGRDRFRSALLRGDSGIGVVRRFDTSAFTTHVGAMVAGYESDDRDPAVLSLEFGTLALRDALEHARLDVEDLRTMRVALTLGASLFGDHTTESLARDLTEELCISGPAITVSTACTSSTQAIAFGADLIREGLADVVLAGGIDVLTPALFAGFHALGVLSERPCTPFGRQMGTTLGEGAGFVVIERGGLRDSTAYARLRGYGLSGDAYHETSPEPRGRGVAAAIRSALEDAGASETEIGYFNAHGTGTVANDTAEWCAVQSVFGSDLGGSLPVSSSKGHFGHAQSAAGALEVIGTLECMRAGLAPTTAGFEEARPGGPPHPVGSRKPKPLIYDLALSSNSAFGGSNCALVFGRAKPARASKDDRRRVFVSGAAV
;
A
#
# COMPACT_ATOMS: atom_id res chain seq x y z
N MET A 1 -6.61 5.50 27.26
CA MET A 1 -5.80 5.78 26.04
C MET A 1 -6.11 4.63 25.08
N SER A 2 -6.76 4.90 23.95
CA SER A 2 -7.03 3.85 22.96
C SER A 2 -5.68 3.30 22.50
N GLU A 3 -5.52 1.98 22.60
CA GLU A 3 -4.29 1.35 22.14
C GLU A 3 -4.19 1.51 20.62
N SER A 4 -3.03 1.99 20.16
CA SER A 4 -2.75 2.28 18.75
C SER A 4 -2.98 1.00 17.89
N PRO A 5 -3.62 1.08 16.71
CA PRO A 5 -3.78 -0.06 15.82
C PRO A 5 -2.45 -0.69 15.43
N HIS A 6 -2.33 -1.99 15.60
CA HIS A 6 -1.15 -2.76 15.28
C HIS A 6 -1.36 -3.52 13.96
N ILE A 7 -0.42 -3.44 13.04
CA ILE A 7 -0.35 -4.33 11.90
C ILE A 7 0.42 -5.57 12.35
N THR A 8 -0.22 -6.72 12.32
CA THR A 8 0.34 -8.00 12.81
C THR A 8 0.64 -8.97 11.69
N GLY A 9 0.03 -8.79 10.53
CA GLY A 9 0.25 -9.61 9.35
C GLY A 9 -0.04 -8.85 8.06
N TRP A 10 0.41 -9.42 6.96
CA TRP A 10 0.09 -8.97 5.62
C TRP A 10 0.23 -10.12 4.63
N GLY A 11 -0.46 -10.00 3.50
CA GLY A 11 -0.39 -10.96 2.42
C GLY A 11 -0.63 -10.30 1.07
N VAL A 12 -0.19 -10.94 -0.01
CA VAL A 12 -0.09 -10.31 -1.32
C VAL A 12 -0.20 -11.29 -2.49
N ALA A 13 -0.88 -10.83 -3.55
CA ALA A 13 -0.77 -11.37 -4.90
C ALA A 13 -0.43 -10.21 -5.85
N SER A 14 0.71 -10.26 -6.54
CA SER A 14 1.18 -9.15 -7.37
C SER A 14 2.10 -9.63 -8.49
N ALA A 15 2.50 -8.71 -9.35
CA ALA A 15 3.48 -8.97 -10.40
C ALA A 15 4.87 -9.36 -9.86
N LEU A 16 5.20 -9.05 -8.61
CA LEU A 16 6.43 -9.52 -7.97
C LEU A 16 6.33 -10.94 -7.40
N GLY A 17 5.14 -11.50 -7.36
CA GLY A 17 4.86 -12.84 -6.87
C GLY A 17 3.59 -12.94 -6.04
N VAL A 18 3.11 -14.17 -5.89
CA VAL A 18 2.04 -14.54 -4.96
C VAL A 18 2.68 -15.06 -3.69
N GLY A 19 2.25 -14.52 -2.55
CA GLY A 19 2.75 -14.84 -1.23
C GLY A 19 3.98 -14.03 -0.81
N ARG A 20 4.15 -13.91 0.50
CA ARG A 20 5.11 -13.02 1.18
C ARG A 20 6.56 -13.24 0.75
N ASP A 21 7.01 -14.48 0.68
CA ASP A 21 8.42 -14.78 0.43
C ASP A 21 8.86 -14.38 -0.98
N ARG A 22 8.01 -14.64 -1.99
CA ARG A 22 8.28 -14.26 -3.37
C ARG A 22 8.28 -12.76 -3.54
N PHE A 23 7.22 -12.10 -3.03
CA PHE A 23 7.09 -10.65 -3.08
C PHE A 23 8.29 -9.96 -2.42
N ARG A 24 8.58 -10.33 -1.17
CA ARG A 24 9.71 -9.80 -0.40
C ARG A 24 11.04 -9.98 -1.12
N SER A 25 11.32 -11.19 -1.59
CA SER A 25 12.57 -11.50 -2.27
C SER A 25 12.76 -10.67 -3.53
N ALA A 26 11.71 -10.53 -4.36
CA ALA A 26 11.75 -9.73 -5.58
C ALA A 26 11.92 -8.24 -5.26
N LEU A 27 11.13 -7.71 -4.30
CA LEU A 27 11.22 -6.31 -3.88
C LEU A 27 12.63 -5.95 -3.36
N LEU A 28 13.21 -6.80 -2.50
CA LEU A 28 14.53 -6.55 -1.93
C LEU A 28 15.68 -6.73 -2.93
N ARG A 29 15.45 -7.42 -4.05
CA ARG A 29 16.39 -7.42 -5.18
C ARG A 29 16.23 -6.18 -6.09
N GLY A 30 15.13 -5.44 -5.97
CA GLY A 30 14.79 -4.34 -6.86
C GLY A 30 14.21 -4.79 -8.20
N ASP A 31 13.62 -5.99 -8.25
CA ASP A 31 13.02 -6.54 -9.47
C ASP A 31 11.79 -5.73 -9.90
N SER A 32 11.48 -5.78 -11.18
CA SER A 32 10.22 -5.28 -11.75
C SER A 32 9.44 -6.45 -12.36
N GLY A 33 8.15 -6.52 -12.05
CA GLY A 33 7.23 -7.48 -12.64
C GLY A 33 6.46 -6.93 -13.84
N ILE A 34 6.82 -5.75 -14.34
CA ILE A 34 6.22 -5.17 -15.54
C ILE A 34 6.71 -5.95 -16.77
N GLY A 35 5.78 -6.43 -17.56
CA GLY A 35 6.06 -7.21 -18.76
C GLY A 35 5.02 -6.97 -19.85
N VAL A 36 5.07 -7.77 -20.92
CA VAL A 36 4.09 -7.71 -22.01
C VAL A 36 2.75 -8.27 -21.50
N VAL A 37 1.67 -7.52 -21.74
CA VAL A 37 0.30 -7.99 -21.48
C VAL A 37 -0.01 -9.14 -22.41
N ARG A 38 -0.40 -10.30 -21.86
CA ARG A 38 -0.70 -11.52 -22.61
C ARG A 38 -2.13 -12.00 -22.44
N ARG A 39 -2.86 -11.47 -21.45
CA ARG A 39 -4.24 -11.89 -21.14
C ARG A 39 -5.24 -11.45 -22.18
N PHE A 40 -4.99 -10.33 -22.86
CA PHE A 40 -5.85 -9.78 -23.89
C PHE A 40 -5.05 -9.11 -25.01
N ASP A 41 -5.69 -8.92 -26.17
CA ASP A 41 -5.07 -8.26 -27.32
C ASP A 41 -4.86 -6.77 -27.06
N THR A 42 -3.62 -6.33 -27.21
CA THR A 42 -3.20 -4.92 -27.08
C THR A 42 -2.81 -4.29 -28.42
N SER A 43 -3.01 -4.96 -29.55
CA SER A 43 -2.57 -4.50 -30.89
C SER A 43 -3.18 -3.15 -31.30
N ALA A 44 -4.35 -2.79 -30.77
CA ALA A 44 -5.02 -1.52 -31.00
C ALA A 44 -4.44 -0.35 -30.19
N PHE A 45 -3.49 -0.59 -29.28
CA PHE A 45 -2.94 0.41 -28.38
C PHE A 45 -1.47 0.70 -28.70
N THR A 46 -0.99 1.88 -28.30
CA THR A 46 0.43 2.27 -28.46
C THR A 46 1.35 1.64 -27.39
N THR A 47 0.78 1.13 -26.33
CA THR A 47 1.49 0.40 -25.27
C THR A 47 1.05 -1.06 -25.20
N HIS A 48 2.00 -1.94 -24.86
CA HIS A 48 1.77 -3.38 -24.74
C HIS A 48 2.25 -3.93 -23.39
N VAL A 49 2.59 -3.04 -22.45
CA VAL A 49 3.14 -3.43 -21.15
C VAL A 49 2.13 -3.22 -20.03
N GLY A 50 2.19 -4.13 -19.07
CA GLY A 50 1.40 -4.12 -17.83
C GLY A 50 2.08 -4.95 -16.75
N ALA A 51 1.62 -4.84 -15.53
CA ALA A 51 2.13 -5.63 -14.40
C ALA A 51 1.04 -6.60 -13.94
N MET A 52 1.06 -7.80 -14.49
CA MET A 52 0.08 -8.86 -14.21
C MET A 52 0.56 -9.71 -13.03
N VAL A 53 -0.36 -10.27 -12.26
CA VAL A 53 -0.01 -11.16 -11.14
C VAL A 53 0.84 -12.32 -11.66
N ALA A 54 1.99 -12.55 -11.01
CA ALA A 54 2.94 -13.58 -11.43
C ALA A 54 2.34 -14.98 -11.41
N GLY A 55 2.42 -15.67 -12.54
CA GLY A 55 1.80 -16.99 -12.77
C GLY A 55 0.37 -16.93 -13.33
N TYR A 56 -0.19 -15.73 -13.52
CA TYR A 56 -1.53 -15.48 -14.06
C TYR A 56 -1.51 -14.62 -15.34
N GLU A 57 -0.36 -14.42 -15.95
CA GLU A 57 -0.16 -13.48 -17.06
C GLU A 57 -0.99 -13.82 -18.31
N SER A 58 -1.32 -15.08 -18.50
CA SER A 58 -2.13 -15.58 -19.63
C SER A 58 -3.49 -16.12 -19.19
N ASP A 59 -3.90 -15.89 -17.94
CA ASP A 59 -5.17 -16.37 -17.40
C ASP A 59 -6.30 -15.44 -17.84
N ASP A 60 -7.14 -15.90 -18.74
CA ASP A 60 -8.23 -15.16 -19.38
C ASP A 60 -9.60 -15.36 -18.70
N ARG A 61 -9.62 -15.97 -17.52
CA ARG A 61 -10.86 -16.11 -16.73
C ARG A 61 -11.48 -14.76 -16.42
N ASP A 62 -12.76 -14.80 -16.09
CA ASP A 62 -13.54 -13.62 -15.71
C ASP A 62 -12.80 -12.79 -14.63
N PRO A 63 -12.70 -11.47 -14.79
CA PRO A 63 -12.03 -10.60 -13.82
C PRO A 63 -12.57 -10.73 -12.39
N ALA A 64 -13.87 -11.06 -12.21
CA ALA A 64 -14.43 -11.28 -10.88
C ALA A 64 -13.89 -12.56 -10.23
N VAL A 65 -13.73 -13.62 -11.02
CA VAL A 65 -13.11 -14.88 -10.55
C VAL A 65 -11.68 -14.64 -10.14
N LEU A 66 -10.90 -13.90 -10.95
CA LEU A 66 -9.52 -13.54 -10.63
C LEU A 66 -9.44 -12.64 -9.41
N SER A 67 -10.37 -11.69 -9.27
CA SER A 67 -10.42 -10.81 -8.10
C SER A 67 -10.65 -11.59 -6.81
N LEU A 68 -11.62 -12.51 -6.80
CA LEU A 68 -11.88 -13.37 -5.66
C LEU A 68 -10.67 -14.24 -5.33
N GLU A 69 -10.03 -14.83 -6.34
CA GLU A 69 -8.84 -15.68 -6.16
C GLU A 69 -7.66 -14.87 -5.59
N PHE A 70 -7.33 -13.73 -6.19
CA PHE A 70 -6.23 -12.88 -5.69
C PHE A 70 -6.51 -12.39 -4.28
N GLY A 71 -7.75 -11.99 -3.99
CA GLY A 71 -8.18 -11.58 -2.66
C GLY A 71 -8.04 -12.71 -1.65
N THR A 72 -8.55 -13.90 -1.96
CA THR A 72 -8.47 -15.08 -1.09
C THR A 72 -7.02 -15.48 -0.81
N LEU A 73 -6.16 -15.51 -1.85
CA LEU A 73 -4.73 -15.81 -1.68
C LEU A 73 -4.05 -14.80 -0.75
N ALA A 74 -4.27 -13.51 -0.97
CA ALA A 74 -3.65 -12.46 -0.16
C ALA A 74 -4.19 -12.46 1.29
N LEU A 75 -5.49 -12.67 1.48
CA LEU A 75 -6.09 -12.71 2.81
C LEU A 75 -5.62 -13.93 3.61
N ARG A 76 -5.57 -15.11 3.02
CA ARG A 76 -5.05 -16.33 3.68
C ARG A 76 -3.58 -16.16 4.07
N ASP A 77 -2.76 -15.60 3.19
CA ASP A 77 -1.34 -15.31 3.47
C ASP A 77 -1.19 -14.27 4.60
N ALA A 78 -2.07 -13.24 4.66
CA ALA A 78 -2.09 -12.25 5.73
C ALA A 78 -2.47 -12.87 7.09
N LEU A 79 -3.48 -13.72 7.13
CA LEU A 79 -3.92 -14.43 8.32
C LEU A 79 -2.83 -15.38 8.83
N GLU A 80 -2.22 -16.16 7.96
CA GLU A 80 -1.09 -17.02 8.31
C GLU A 80 0.07 -16.21 8.92
N HIS A 81 0.39 -15.06 8.33
CA HIS A 81 1.41 -14.17 8.88
C HIS A 81 1.04 -13.62 10.25
N ALA A 82 -0.20 -13.25 10.45
CA ALA A 82 -0.71 -12.81 11.74
C ALA A 82 -0.86 -13.95 12.75
N ARG A 83 -0.73 -15.22 12.33
CA ARG A 83 -1.01 -16.41 13.13
C ARG A 83 -2.45 -16.40 13.65
N LEU A 84 -3.38 -16.14 12.76
CA LEU A 84 -4.82 -16.21 12.97
C LEU A 84 -5.38 -17.37 12.14
N ASP A 85 -6.16 -18.23 12.75
CA ASP A 85 -6.88 -19.29 12.06
C ASP A 85 -8.39 -18.99 11.96
N VAL A 86 -9.14 -19.88 11.34
CA VAL A 86 -10.60 -19.71 11.16
C VAL A 86 -11.35 -19.70 12.50
N GLU A 87 -10.86 -20.43 13.51
CA GLU A 87 -11.49 -20.45 14.84
C GLU A 87 -11.27 -19.13 15.57
N ASP A 88 -10.09 -18.52 15.45
CA ASP A 88 -9.84 -17.16 15.93
C ASP A 88 -10.84 -16.17 15.33
N LEU A 89 -11.06 -16.24 14.00
CA LEU A 89 -12.00 -15.36 13.30
C LEU A 89 -13.46 -15.52 13.77
N ARG A 90 -13.84 -16.71 14.21
CA ARG A 90 -15.20 -16.96 14.73
C ARG A 90 -15.41 -16.46 16.16
N THR A 91 -14.35 -16.36 16.93
CA THR A 91 -14.42 -15.99 18.36
C THR A 91 -14.17 -14.52 18.61
N MET A 92 -13.57 -13.80 17.63
CA MET A 92 -13.25 -12.38 17.70
C MET A 92 -14.25 -11.56 16.89
N ARG A 93 -14.33 -10.25 17.15
CA ARG A 93 -15.05 -9.29 16.31
C ARG A 93 -14.16 -8.91 15.13
N VAL A 94 -14.33 -9.61 14.02
CA VAL A 94 -13.53 -9.42 12.80
C VAL A 94 -14.31 -8.62 11.77
N ALA A 95 -13.68 -7.64 11.15
CA ALA A 95 -14.24 -6.87 10.04
C ALA A 95 -13.36 -6.98 8.79
N LEU A 96 -13.98 -6.76 7.62
CA LEU A 96 -13.29 -6.58 6.34
C LEU A 96 -13.46 -5.13 5.88
N THR A 97 -12.36 -4.46 5.51
CA THR A 97 -12.40 -3.19 4.78
C THR A 97 -11.68 -3.37 3.46
N LEU A 98 -12.45 -3.28 2.37
CA LEU A 98 -12.02 -3.64 1.02
C LEU A 98 -12.03 -2.45 0.08
N GLY A 99 -10.88 -2.08 -0.44
CA GLY A 99 -10.74 -1.19 -1.59
C GLY A 99 -10.86 -1.99 -2.89
N ALA A 100 -11.84 -1.68 -3.72
CA ALA A 100 -12.03 -2.34 -5.01
C ALA A 100 -12.71 -1.43 -6.02
N SER A 101 -12.51 -1.71 -7.30
CA SER A 101 -13.24 -1.10 -8.42
C SER A 101 -14.38 -2.01 -8.88
N LEU A 102 -15.24 -1.50 -9.75
CA LEU A 102 -16.32 -2.29 -10.37
C LEU A 102 -15.75 -3.19 -11.48
N PHE A 103 -16.24 -4.43 -11.57
CA PHE A 103 -15.84 -5.40 -12.55
C PHE A 103 -17.05 -5.95 -13.31
N GLY A 104 -17.39 -5.34 -14.45
CA GLY A 104 -18.50 -5.82 -15.28
C GLY A 104 -19.82 -5.88 -14.51
N ASP A 105 -20.46 -7.07 -14.48
CA ASP A 105 -21.70 -7.31 -13.77
C ASP A 105 -21.54 -7.57 -12.26
N HIS A 106 -20.29 -7.65 -11.77
CA HIS A 106 -20.01 -7.82 -10.34
C HIS A 106 -19.79 -6.48 -9.65
N THR A 107 -20.34 -6.36 -8.46
CA THR A 107 -20.18 -5.17 -7.61
C THR A 107 -19.08 -5.39 -6.58
N THR A 108 -18.51 -4.29 -6.07
CA THR A 108 -17.55 -4.37 -4.95
C THR A 108 -18.18 -5.01 -3.71
N GLU A 109 -19.51 -4.87 -3.54
CA GLU A 109 -20.27 -5.48 -2.46
C GLU A 109 -20.34 -7.01 -2.62
N SER A 110 -20.59 -7.53 -3.85
CA SER A 110 -20.60 -8.97 -4.08
C SER A 110 -19.23 -9.60 -3.80
N LEU A 111 -18.16 -8.94 -4.22
CA LEU A 111 -16.79 -9.40 -3.94
C LEU A 111 -16.50 -9.43 -2.42
N ALA A 112 -16.90 -8.38 -1.68
CA ALA A 112 -16.71 -8.35 -0.24
C ALA A 112 -17.49 -9.46 0.47
N ARG A 113 -18.74 -9.72 0.04
CA ARG A 113 -19.56 -10.82 0.56
C ARG A 113 -18.88 -12.17 0.30
N ASP A 114 -18.47 -12.43 -0.94
CA ASP A 114 -17.88 -13.72 -1.32
C ASP A 114 -16.57 -13.97 -0.53
N LEU A 115 -15.76 -12.92 -0.31
CA LEU A 115 -14.57 -13.02 0.52
C LEU A 115 -14.89 -13.27 2.01
N THR A 116 -15.93 -12.64 2.55
CA THR A 116 -16.33 -12.87 3.96
C THR A 116 -16.91 -14.26 4.16
N GLU A 117 -17.66 -14.78 3.18
CA GLU A 117 -18.15 -16.17 3.20
C GLU A 117 -17.02 -17.18 3.13
N GLU A 118 -16.06 -16.99 2.22
CA GLU A 118 -14.89 -17.86 2.04
C GLU A 118 -14.01 -17.96 3.31
N LEU A 119 -13.92 -16.86 4.07
CA LEU A 119 -13.11 -16.77 5.29
C LEU A 119 -13.92 -16.91 6.58
N CYS A 120 -15.22 -17.18 6.50
CA CYS A 120 -16.13 -17.29 7.65
C CYS A 120 -16.13 -16.03 8.55
N ILE A 121 -15.99 -14.84 7.97
CA ILE A 121 -16.07 -13.56 8.68
C ILE A 121 -17.54 -13.19 8.86
N SER A 122 -17.97 -12.96 10.11
CA SER A 122 -19.35 -12.63 10.45
C SER A 122 -19.58 -11.15 10.81
N GLY A 123 -18.51 -10.38 10.89
CA GLY A 123 -18.57 -8.95 11.24
C GLY A 123 -18.79 -8.03 10.03
N PRO A 124 -18.66 -6.71 10.24
CA PRO A 124 -18.90 -5.74 9.17
C PRO A 124 -17.95 -5.94 7.98
N ALA A 125 -18.52 -5.81 6.76
CA ALA A 125 -17.75 -5.70 5.53
C ALA A 125 -18.02 -4.31 4.92
N ILE A 126 -16.99 -3.50 4.78
CA ILE A 126 -17.06 -2.15 4.23
C ILE A 126 -16.29 -2.12 2.93
N THR A 127 -16.93 -1.71 1.84
CA THR A 127 -16.28 -1.50 0.55
C THR A 127 -15.99 -0.02 0.33
N VAL A 128 -14.81 0.27 -0.20
CA VAL A 128 -14.33 1.61 -0.53
C VAL A 128 -13.99 1.64 -2.02
N SER A 129 -14.68 2.52 -2.77
CA SER A 129 -14.44 2.68 -4.21
C SER A 129 -14.13 4.15 -4.50
N THR A 130 -12.88 4.52 -4.31
CA THR A 130 -12.33 5.86 -4.52
C THR A 130 -11.14 5.82 -5.49
N ALA A 131 -11.25 4.94 -6.50
CA ALA A 131 -10.22 4.68 -7.50
C ALA A 131 -8.85 4.34 -6.83
N CYS A 132 -7.77 5.02 -7.20
CA CYS A 132 -6.41 4.69 -6.77
C CYS A 132 -6.14 4.87 -5.27
N THR A 133 -7.04 5.51 -4.52
CA THR A 133 -6.95 5.66 -3.06
C THR A 133 -7.74 4.60 -2.28
N SER A 134 -8.46 3.70 -2.95
CA SER A 134 -9.42 2.78 -2.32
C SER A 134 -8.82 1.95 -1.19
N SER A 135 -7.73 1.22 -1.43
CA SER A 135 -7.12 0.37 -0.40
C SER A 135 -6.41 1.17 0.69
N THR A 136 -5.88 2.36 0.37
CA THR A 136 -5.29 3.25 1.36
C THR A 136 -6.37 3.73 2.35
N GLN A 137 -7.54 4.12 1.83
CA GLN A 137 -8.69 4.51 2.66
C GLN A 137 -9.30 3.30 3.40
N ALA A 138 -9.34 2.13 2.78
CA ALA A 138 -9.78 0.91 3.46
C ALA A 138 -8.90 0.59 4.68
N ILE A 139 -7.58 0.79 4.58
CA ILE A 139 -6.65 0.64 5.72
C ILE A 139 -6.92 1.71 6.79
N ALA A 140 -7.18 2.96 6.40
CA ALA A 140 -7.52 4.04 7.32
C ALA A 140 -8.83 3.73 8.09
N PHE A 141 -9.90 3.35 7.38
CA PHE A 141 -11.17 2.99 8.00
C PHE A 141 -11.06 1.73 8.88
N GLY A 142 -10.21 0.78 8.48
CA GLY A 142 -9.90 -0.37 9.34
C GLY A 142 -9.30 0.05 10.68
N ALA A 143 -8.45 1.07 10.69
CA ALA A 143 -7.91 1.62 11.94
C ALA A 143 -8.98 2.28 12.80
N ASP A 144 -9.96 2.96 12.20
CA ASP A 144 -11.07 3.56 12.95
C ASP A 144 -11.98 2.50 13.58
N LEU A 145 -12.27 1.41 12.89
CA LEU A 145 -13.04 0.30 13.49
C LEU A 145 -12.34 -0.25 14.74
N ILE A 146 -11.01 -0.30 14.74
CA ILE A 146 -10.22 -0.69 15.93
C ILE A 146 -10.27 0.39 17.02
N ARG A 147 -10.04 1.66 16.65
CA ARG A 147 -9.99 2.80 17.59
C ARG A 147 -11.32 3.00 18.31
N GLU A 148 -12.44 2.84 17.57
CA GLU A 148 -13.80 2.95 18.09
C GLU A 148 -14.27 1.68 18.83
N GLY A 149 -13.46 0.63 18.86
CA GLY A 149 -13.79 -0.63 19.50
C GLY A 149 -14.91 -1.39 18.80
N LEU A 150 -15.16 -1.13 17.52
CA LEU A 150 -16.17 -1.82 16.70
C LEU A 150 -15.67 -3.18 16.18
N ALA A 151 -14.34 -3.35 16.07
CA ALA A 151 -13.69 -4.61 15.74
C ALA A 151 -12.47 -4.83 16.65
N ASP A 152 -12.10 -6.08 16.84
CA ASP A 152 -10.85 -6.51 17.50
C ASP A 152 -9.75 -6.77 16.46
N VAL A 153 -10.16 -7.25 15.29
CA VAL A 153 -9.32 -7.55 14.13
C VAL A 153 -9.99 -6.99 12.88
N VAL A 154 -9.21 -6.35 12.02
CA VAL A 154 -9.68 -5.91 10.70
C VAL A 154 -8.72 -6.43 9.62
N LEU A 155 -9.30 -7.07 8.61
CA LEU A 155 -8.63 -7.41 7.36
C LEU A 155 -8.81 -6.22 6.42
N ALA A 156 -7.75 -5.44 6.20
CA ALA A 156 -7.83 -4.18 5.47
C ALA A 156 -6.92 -4.19 4.24
N GLY A 157 -7.45 -3.84 3.09
CA GLY A 157 -6.64 -3.84 1.88
C GLY A 157 -7.44 -3.57 0.62
N GLY A 158 -6.98 -4.10 -0.50
CA GLY A 158 -7.69 -3.93 -1.77
C GLY A 158 -7.25 -4.87 -2.85
N ILE A 159 -8.08 -4.91 -3.89
CA ILE A 159 -7.97 -5.78 -5.05
C ILE A 159 -8.25 -4.98 -6.30
N ASP A 160 -7.52 -5.26 -7.36
CA ASP A 160 -7.88 -4.85 -8.72
C ASP A 160 -7.32 -5.83 -9.75
N VAL A 161 -8.01 -5.99 -10.87
CA VAL A 161 -7.63 -6.85 -11.99
C VAL A 161 -7.52 -6.00 -13.26
N LEU A 162 -6.45 -6.20 -14.00
CA LEU A 162 -6.23 -5.50 -15.26
C LEU A 162 -7.14 -6.04 -16.35
N THR A 163 -8.09 -5.22 -16.79
CA THR A 163 -9.07 -5.55 -17.83
C THR A 163 -8.82 -4.79 -19.13
N PRO A 164 -9.30 -5.30 -20.30
CA PRO A 164 -9.25 -4.54 -21.54
C PRO A 164 -9.94 -3.17 -21.46
N ALA A 165 -11.07 -3.07 -20.74
CA ALA A 165 -11.81 -1.83 -20.59
C ALA A 165 -11.02 -0.80 -19.80
N LEU A 166 -10.40 -1.19 -18.68
CA LEU A 166 -9.54 -0.34 -17.87
C LEU A 166 -8.34 0.15 -18.71
N PHE A 167 -7.69 -0.77 -19.42
CA PHE A 167 -6.55 -0.47 -20.28
C PHE A 167 -6.90 0.52 -21.38
N ALA A 168 -8.04 0.31 -22.06
CA ALA A 168 -8.55 1.22 -23.09
C ALA A 168 -8.88 2.62 -22.53
N GLY A 169 -9.49 2.68 -21.35
CA GLY A 169 -9.80 3.95 -20.67
C GLY A 169 -8.54 4.79 -20.40
N PHE A 170 -7.51 4.19 -19.83
CA PHE A 170 -6.25 4.87 -19.57
C PHE A 170 -5.47 5.20 -20.85
N HIS A 171 -5.57 4.36 -21.89
CA HIS A 171 -5.03 4.65 -23.20
C HIS A 171 -5.71 5.89 -23.82
N ALA A 172 -7.04 5.97 -23.75
CA ALA A 172 -7.80 7.11 -24.27
C ALA A 172 -7.47 8.43 -23.55
N LEU A 173 -7.08 8.37 -22.27
CA LEU A 173 -6.59 9.52 -21.51
C LEU A 173 -5.15 9.93 -21.89
N GLY A 174 -4.43 9.15 -22.68
CA GLY A 174 -3.06 9.44 -23.10
C GLY A 174 -2.03 9.43 -21.96
N VAL A 175 -2.31 8.68 -20.89
CA VAL A 175 -1.45 8.64 -19.68
C VAL A 175 -0.60 7.37 -19.56
N LEU A 176 -0.78 6.41 -20.46
CA LEU A 176 0.01 5.17 -20.47
C LEU A 176 1.40 5.38 -21.07
N SER A 177 2.38 4.73 -20.47
CA SER A 177 3.75 4.69 -20.99
C SER A 177 3.92 3.53 -21.98
N GLU A 178 4.64 3.78 -23.09
CA GLU A 178 4.96 2.73 -24.08
C GLU A 178 5.95 1.68 -23.56
N ARG A 179 6.70 2.01 -22.52
CA ARG A 179 7.68 1.15 -21.84
C ARG A 179 7.35 1.08 -20.35
N PRO A 180 7.95 0.17 -19.58
CA PRO A 180 7.77 0.15 -18.12
C PRO A 180 7.91 1.54 -17.51
N CYS A 181 6.94 1.97 -16.72
CA CYS A 181 6.94 3.32 -16.14
C CYS A 181 8.14 3.54 -15.23
N THR A 182 8.64 4.77 -15.23
CA THR A 182 9.73 5.21 -14.37
C THR A 182 9.28 6.46 -13.59
N PRO A 183 8.61 6.27 -12.44
CA PRO A 183 8.18 7.39 -11.62
C PRO A 183 9.30 8.41 -11.42
N PHE A 184 8.99 9.69 -11.50
CA PHE A 184 9.92 10.83 -11.41
C PHE A 184 10.99 10.90 -12.51
N GLY A 185 11.10 9.88 -13.35
CA GLY A 185 12.08 9.79 -14.43
C GLY A 185 11.68 10.62 -15.65
N ARG A 186 12.59 10.74 -16.63
CA ARG A 186 12.34 11.47 -17.89
C ARG A 186 11.28 10.83 -18.76
N GLN A 187 11.12 9.52 -18.69
CA GLN A 187 10.04 8.83 -19.37
C GLN A 187 8.70 9.22 -18.74
N MET A 188 7.73 9.60 -19.57
CA MET A 188 6.41 10.03 -19.13
C MET A 188 5.40 8.89 -19.26
N GLY A 189 4.42 8.87 -18.36
CA GLY A 189 3.30 7.93 -18.38
C GLY A 189 3.40 6.85 -17.31
N THR A 190 2.27 6.23 -17.03
CA THR A 190 2.14 5.15 -16.06
C THR A 190 2.06 3.79 -16.76
N THR A 191 2.36 2.73 -16.04
CA THR A 191 2.07 1.35 -16.44
C THR A 191 1.00 0.80 -15.52
N LEU A 192 -0.09 0.28 -16.05
CA LEU A 192 -1.13 -0.36 -15.24
C LEU A 192 -0.63 -1.67 -14.68
N GLY A 193 -1.11 -1.99 -13.48
CA GLY A 193 -0.89 -3.25 -12.80
C GLY A 193 -2.20 -3.80 -12.25
N GLU A 194 -2.09 -4.98 -11.65
CA GLU A 194 -3.16 -5.67 -10.94
C GLU A 194 -2.62 -6.33 -9.69
N GLY A 195 -3.50 -6.79 -8.83
CA GLY A 195 -3.15 -7.59 -7.67
C GLY A 195 -4.09 -7.42 -6.50
N ALA A 196 -3.70 -8.02 -5.39
CA ALA A 196 -4.35 -7.89 -4.10
C ALA A 196 -3.30 -7.72 -3.01
N GLY A 197 -3.59 -6.84 -2.05
CA GLY A 197 -2.79 -6.67 -0.86
C GLY A 197 -3.68 -6.46 0.36
N PHE A 198 -3.39 -7.17 1.45
CA PHE A 198 -4.12 -7.01 2.71
C PHE A 198 -3.16 -6.95 3.89
N VAL A 199 -3.52 -6.13 4.86
CA VAL A 199 -2.91 -6.10 6.18
C VAL A 199 -3.91 -6.55 7.23
N VAL A 200 -3.43 -7.23 8.25
CA VAL A 200 -4.21 -7.55 9.46
C VAL A 200 -3.95 -6.45 10.47
N ILE A 201 -5.00 -5.73 10.86
CA ILE A 201 -4.95 -4.69 11.87
C ILE A 201 -5.61 -5.22 13.13
N GLU A 202 -4.91 -5.17 14.25
CA GLU A 202 -5.41 -5.63 15.54
C GLU A 202 -5.38 -4.49 16.56
N ARG A 203 -6.28 -4.58 17.53
CA ARG A 203 -6.20 -3.77 18.72
C ARG A 203 -4.94 -4.15 19.52
N GLY A 204 -4.14 -3.15 19.90
CA GLY A 204 -2.94 -3.39 20.69
C GLY A 204 -3.24 -4.16 21.97
N GLY A 205 -2.40 -5.14 22.32
CA GLY A 205 -2.58 -5.95 23.51
C GLY A 205 -3.72 -6.98 23.46
N LEU A 206 -4.40 -7.14 22.31
CA LEU A 206 -5.49 -8.11 22.15
C LEU A 206 -5.03 -9.55 22.44
N ARG A 207 -3.85 -9.88 21.96
CA ARG A 207 -3.20 -11.18 22.14
C ARG A 207 -1.68 -11.02 22.20
N ASP A 208 -0.97 -12.04 22.58
CA ASP A 208 0.51 -12.05 22.60
C ASP A 208 1.04 -12.19 21.15
N SER A 209 0.71 -11.22 20.31
CA SER A 209 1.18 -11.12 18.94
C SER A 209 2.28 -10.07 18.84
N THR A 210 3.31 -10.38 18.07
CA THR A 210 4.34 -9.38 17.77
C THR A 210 3.82 -8.44 16.69
N ALA A 211 3.61 -7.18 17.02
CA ALA A 211 3.27 -6.17 16.04
C ALA A 211 4.37 -6.09 14.95
N TYR A 212 3.95 -6.14 13.71
CA TYR A 212 4.83 -5.96 12.56
C TYR A 212 5.18 -4.48 12.37
N ALA A 213 4.14 -3.65 12.47
CA ALA A 213 4.22 -2.19 12.43
C ALA A 213 3.05 -1.60 13.23
N ARG A 214 3.03 -0.27 13.36
CA ARG A 214 1.90 0.47 13.93
C ARG A 214 1.36 1.43 12.89
N LEU A 215 0.05 1.43 12.68
CA LEU A 215 -0.61 2.51 11.96
C LEU A 215 -0.80 3.66 12.93
N ARG A 216 -0.03 4.73 12.74
CA ARG A 216 0.07 5.85 13.66
C ARG A 216 -1.01 6.90 13.40
N GLY A 217 -1.28 7.17 12.12
CA GLY A 217 -2.25 8.16 11.72
C GLY A 217 -2.55 8.11 10.24
N TYR A 218 -3.61 8.79 9.85
CA TYR A 218 -3.99 8.97 8.46
C TYR A 218 -4.62 10.35 8.22
N GLY A 219 -4.69 10.75 6.95
CA GLY A 219 -5.38 11.95 6.53
C GLY A 219 -6.03 11.78 5.17
N LEU A 220 -7.20 12.37 5.02
CA LEU A 220 -8.00 12.37 3.81
C LEU A 220 -8.24 13.79 3.33
N SER A 221 -8.33 13.97 2.01
CA SER A 221 -8.72 15.25 1.42
C SER A 221 -9.31 15.09 0.03
N GLY A 222 -9.88 16.17 -0.49
CA GLY A 222 -10.35 16.26 -1.87
C GLY A 222 -9.79 17.51 -2.55
N ASP A 223 -9.35 17.38 -3.81
CA ASP A 223 -8.84 18.50 -4.61
C ASP A 223 -9.95 19.48 -5.02
N ALA A 224 -11.14 18.95 -5.34
CA ALA A 224 -12.25 19.68 -5.93
C ALA A 224 -11.81 20.56 -7.15
N TYR A 225 -10.95 19.99 -7.98
CA TYR A 225 -10.29 20.74 -9.08
C TYR A 225 -10.69 20.23 -10.47
N HIS A 226 -10.48 18.95 -10.76
CA HIS A 226 -10.71 18.36 -12.08
C HIS A 226 -10.97 16.85 -11.96
N GLU A 227 -11.67 16.26 -12.93
CA GLU A 227 -12.07 14.86 -12.93
C GLU A 227 -10.86 13.88 -12.97
N THR A 228 -9.83 14.21 -13.75
CA THR A 228 -8.69 13.31 -14.00
C THR A 228 -7.32 13.95 -13.76
N SER A 229 -7.25 15.27 -13.54
CA SER A 229 -6.00 15.97 -13.29
C SER A 229 -5.88 16.39 -11.83
N PRO A 230 -4.73 16.19 -11.19
CA PRO A 230 -4.51 16.68 -9.83
C PRO A 230 -4.49 18.21 -9.78
N GLU A 231 -4.75 18.79 -8.62
CA GLU A 231 -4.55 20.22 -8.41
C GLU A 231 -3.04 20.54 -8.55
N PRO A 232 -2.63 21.44 -9.46
CA PRO A 232 -1.22 21.56 -9.87
C PRO A 232 -0.22 21.93 -8.76
N ARG A 233 -0.69 22.56 -7.67
CA ARG A 233 0.12 22.89 -6.50
C ARG A 233 0.12 21.79 -5.44
N GLY A 234 -0.60 20.68 -5.66
CA GLY A 234 -0.71 19.58 -4.73
C GLY A 234 -1.37 19.93 -3.40
N ARG A 235 -2.28 20.94 -3.37
CA ARG A 235 -2.90 21.41 -2.12
C ARG A 235 -3.69 20.33 -1.40
N GLY A 236 -4.42 19.49 -2.15
CA GLY A 236 -5.14 18.36 -1.58
C GLY A 236 -4.19 17.33 -0.98
N VAL A 237 -3.17 16.91 -1.74
CA VAL A 237 -2.13 15.99 -1.24
C VAL A 237 -1.47 16.54 0.02
N ALA A 238 -1.09 17.83 0.02
CA ALA A 238 -0.50 18.48 1.19
C ALA A 238 -1.45 18.50 2.40
N ALA A 239 -2.75 18.71 2.18
CA ALA A 239 -3.76 18.65 3.24
C ALA A 239 -3.87 17.24 3.83
N ALA A 240 -3.92 16.21 2.99
CA ALA A 240 -3.94 14.82 3.45
C ALA A 240 -2.69 14.47 4.26
N ILE A 241 -1.51 14.88 3.81
CA ILE A 241 -0.24 14.65 4.54
C ILE A 241 -0.25 15.35 5.91
N ARG A 242 -0.65 16.63 5.98
CA ARG A 242 -0.72 17.37 7.25
C ARG A 242 -1.69 16.71 8.23
N SER A 243 -2.88 16.34 7.77
CA SER A 243 -3.84 15.62 8.61
C SER A 243 -3.31 14.28 9.09
N ALA A 244 -2.57 13.54 8.26
CA ALA A 244 -1.95 12.28 8.66
C ALA A 244 -0.86 12.47 9.73
N LEU A 245 -0.06 13.52 9.63
CA LEU A 245 0.95 13.88 10.63
C LEU A 245 0.30 14.30 11.95
N GLU A 246 -0.75 15.12 11.88
CA GLU A 246 -1.52 15.55 13.05
C GLU A 246 -2.15 14.35 13.77
N ASP A 247 -2.84 13.46 13.06
CA ASP A 247 -3.43 12.24 13.64
C ASP A 247 -2.36 11.31 14.21
N ALA A 248 -1.18 11.24 13.60
CA ALA A 248 -0.05 10.47 14.10
C ALA A 248 0.62 11.08 15.33
N GLY A 249 0.37 12.37 15.62
CA GLY A 249 1.12 13.15 16.61
C GLY A 249 2.61 13.22 16.25
N ALA A 250 2.93 13.35 14.98
CA ALA A 250 4.30 13.35 14.45
C ALA A 250 4.61 14.67 13.74
N SER A 251 5.85 15.12 13.87
CA SER A 251 6.38 16.25 13.12
C SER A 251 6.95 15.81 11.77
N GLU A 252 7.08 16.74 10.84
CA GLU A 252 7.67 16.49 9.51
C GLU A 252 9.10 15.95 9.62
N THR A 253 9.85 16.38 10.64
CA THR A 253 11.24 15.96 10.85
C THR A 253 11.40 14.52 11.34
N GLU A 254 10.33 13.90 11.82
CA GLU A 254 10.34 12.50 12.26
C GLU A 254 10.11 11.52 11.11
N ILE A 255 9.61 12.00 9.95
CA ILE A 255 9.42 11.14 8.77
C ILE A 255 10.76 10.89 8.10
N GLY A 256 11.19 9.64 8.14
CA GLY A 256 12.47 9.23 7.55
C GLY A 256 12.36 8.65 6.14
N TYR A 257 11.16 8.40 5.64
CA TYR A 257 10.92 7.88 4.30
C TYR A 257 9.50 8.21 3.81
N PHE A 258 9.39 8.54 2.53
CA PHE A 258 8.12 8.81 1.87
C PHE A 258 7.92 7.87 0.66
N ASN A 259 6.89 7.04 0.71
CA ASN A 259 6.37 6.32 -0.45
C ASN A 259 5.35 7.20 -1.16
N ALA A 260 5.71 7.70 -2.30
CA ALA A 260 4.87 8.58 -3.09
C ALA A 260 3.87 7.80 -3.95
N HIS A 261 2.75 8.44 -4.28
CA HIS A 261 1.86 7.95 -5.32
C HIS A 261 2.59 7.75 -6.62
N GLY A 262 3.40 8.72 -7.07
CA GLY A 262 4.42 8.59 -8.10
C GLY A 262 4.03 7.72 -9.28
N THR A 263 3.05 8.16 -10.09
CA THR A 263 2.53 7.38 -11.23
C THR A 263 3.47 7.36 -12.45
N GLY A 264 4.43 8.27 -12.50
CA GLY A 264 5.25 8.49 -13.71
C GLY A 264 4.65 9.51 -14.67
N THR A 265 3.40 9.98 -14.45
CA THR A 265 2.83 11.07 -15.23
C THR A 265 3.38 12.42 -14.76
N VAL A 266 3.58 13.36 -15.70
CA VAL A 266 4.12 14.69 -15.36
C VAL A 266 3.21 15.43 -14.38
N ALA A 267 1.91 15.40 -14.63
CA ALA A 267 0.94 16.13 -13.80
C ALA A 267 0.96 15.67 -12.35
N ASN A 268 0.87 14.34 -12.13
CA ASN A 268 0.87 13.78 -10.77
C ASN A 268 2.20 14.02 -10.06
N ASP A 269 3.32 13.63 -10.68
CA ASP A 269 4.61 13.66 -10.00
C ASP A 269 5.04 15.09 -9.65
N THR A 270 4.64 16.09 -10.49
CA THR A 270 4.91 17.50 -10.20
C THR A 270 4.02 18.03 -9.07
N ALA A 271 2.72 17.74 -9.11
CA ALA A 271 1.78 18.19 -8.08
C ALA A 271 2.11 17.57 -6.71
N GLU A 272 2.40 16.27 -6.68
CA GLU A 272 2.79 15.58 -5.45
C GLU A 272 4.10 16.13 -4.89
N TRP A 273 5.09 16.41 -5.74
CA TRP A 273 6.33 17.03 -5.28
C TRP A 273 6.12 18.45 -4.74
N CYS A 274 5.26 19.26 -5.36
CA CYS A 274 4.85 20.54 -4.79
C CYS A 274 4.22 20.38 -3.40
N ALA A 275 3.40 19.36 -3.20
CA ALA A 275 2.82 19.05 -1.90
C ALA A 275 3.90 18.73 -0.86
N VAL A 276 4.86 17.86 -1.20
CA VAL A 276 5.99 17.50 -0.33
C VAL A 276 6.77 18.75 0.06
N GLN A 277 7.13 19.60 -0.89
CA GLN A 277 7.83 20.85 -0.59
C GLN A 277 7.01 21.80 0.28
N SER A 278 5.69 21.84 0.10
CA SER A 278 4.78 22.68 0.90
C SER A 278 4.66 22.21 2.34
N VAL A 279 4.78 20.90 2.60
CA VAL A 279 4.68 20.32 3.95
C VAL A 279 6.03 20.31 4.65
N PHE A 280 7.05 19.78 4.00
CA PHE A 280 8.37 19.52 4.59
C PHE A 280 9.34 20.71 4.45
N GLY A 281 8.98 21.73 3.67
CA GLY A 281 9.90 22.81 3.30
C GLY A 281 10.92 22.37 2.25
N SER A 282 11.59 23.34 1.62
CA SER A 282 12.52 23.05 0.51
C SER A 282 13.72 22.19 0.94
N ASP A 283 14.26 22.48 2.12
CA ASP A 283 15.49 21.83 2.61
C ASP A 283 15.23 20.42 3.09
N LEU A 284 14.24 20.22 3.97
CA LEU A 284 13.87 18.89 4.47
C LEU A 284 13.26 18.05 3.37
N GLY A 285 12.33 18.60 2.58
CA GLY A 285 11.73 17.89 1.45
C GLY A 285 12.77 17.47 0.42
N GLY A 286 13.76 18.31 0.11
CA GLY A 286 14.86 17.99 -0.80
C GLY A 286 15.77 16.85 -0.32
N SER A 287 15.86 16.62 0.98
CA SER A 287 16.66 15.56 1.61
C SER A 287 15.85 14.31 2.00
N LEU A 288 14.52 14.40 2.06
CA LEU A 288 13.64 13.27 2.40
C LEU A 288 13.79 12.15 1.37
N PRO A 289 14.14 10.92 1.78
CA PRO A 289 14.16 9.77 0.88
C PRO A 289 12.76 9.48 0.35
N VAL A 290 12.58 9.61 -0.95
CA VAL A 290 11.31 9.42 -1.67
C VAL A 290 11.47 8.33 -2.72
N SER A 291 10.52 7.43 -2.86
CA SER A 291 10.42 6.52 -4.01
C SER A 291 8.97 6.20 -4.34
N SER A 292 8.75 5.57 -5.48
CA SER A 292 7.45 5.00 -5.85
C SER A 292 7.62 3.54 -6.22
N SER A 293 6.83 2.71 -5.61
CA SER A 293 6.83 1.26 -5.87
C SER A 293 6.19 0.87 -7.20
N LYS A 294 5.55 1.82 -7.91
CA LYS A 294 4.88 1.55 -9.20
C LYS A 294 5.83 1.10 -10.32
N GLY A 295 7.13 1.43 -10.21
CA GLY A 295 8.12 0.86 -11.11
C GLY A 295 8.34 -0.66 -10.94
N HIS A 296 7.94 -1.21 -9.79
CA HIS A 296 8.07 -2.64 -9.49
C HIS A 296 6.87 -3.46 -9.96
N PHE A 297 5.66 -3.01 -9.65
CA PHE A 297 4.43 -3.77 -9.88
C PHE A 297 3.33 -2.98 -10.60
N GLY A 298 3.71 -1.90 -11.29
CA GLY A 298 2.75 -1.06 -12.00
C GLY A 298 1.80 -0.32 -11.06
N HIS A 299 0.85 0.39 -11.65
CA HIS A 299 -0.24 1.04 -10.93
C HIS A 299 -1.41 0.05 -10.80
N ALA A 300 -1.52 -0.62 -9.67
CA ALA A 300 -2.55 -1.63 -9.39
C ALA A 300 -3.89 -1.02 -8.94
N GLN A 301 -4.21 0.20 -9.37
CA GLN A 301 -5.48 0.88 -9.16
C GLN A 301 -5.96 0.83 -7.70
N SER A 302 -7.12 0.18 -7.45
CA SER A 302 -7.70 0.05 -6.10
C SER A 302 -6.83 -0.73 -5.12
N ALA A 303 -5.98 -1.64 -5.60
CA ALA A 303 -5.03 -2.40 -4.80
C ALA A 303 -3.72 -1.64 -4.52
N ALA A 304 -3.45 -0.54 -5.25
CA ALA A 304 -2.14 0.12 -5.25
C ALA A 304 -1.65 0.49 -3.85
N GLY A 305 -2.48 1.16 -3.06
CA GLY A 305 -2.08 1.63 -1.73
C GLY A 305 -1.72 0.50 -0.77
N ALA A 306 -2.44 -0.62 -0.80
CA ALA A 306 -2.14 -1.77 0.04
C ALA A 306 -0.80 -2.43 -0.33
N LEU A 307 -0.53 -2.61 -1.63
CA LEU A 307 0.75 -3.15 -2.11
C LEU A 307 1.93 -2.23 -1.75
N GLU A 308 1.74 -0.92 -1.87
CA GLU A 308 2.72 0.10 -1.53
C GLU A 308 3.01 0.15 -0.03
N VAL A 309 1.97 0.06 0.81
CA VAL A 309 2.11 -0.07 2.26
C VAL A 309 2.92 -1.31 2.61
N ILE A 310 2.55 -2.48 2.09
CA ILE A 310 3.25 -3.74 2.32
C ILE A 310 4.73 -3.62 1.92
N GLY A 311 5.02 -3.07 0.74
CA GLY A 311 6.37 -2.84 0.26
C GLY A 311 7.18 -1.90 1.16
N THR A 312 6.55 -0.83 1.66
CA THR A 312 7.14 0.12 2.59
C THR A 312 7.48 -0.55 3.93
N LEU A 313 6.55 -1.33 4.49
CA LEU A 313 6.74 -2.03 5.76
C LEU A 313 7.84 -3.08 5.67
N GLU A 314 7.92 -3.82 4.56
CA GLU A 314 8.98 -4.80 4.33
C GLU A 314 10.36 -4.16 4.29
N CYS A 315 10.51 -3.07 3.55
CA CYS A 315 11.76 -2.35 3.48
C CYS A 315 12.12 -1.69 4.83
N MET A 316 11.14 -1.09 5.52
CA MET A 316 11.34 -0.53 6.86
C MET A 316 11.88 -1.60 7.83
N ARG A 317 11.31 -2.79 7.82
CA ARG A 317 11.76 -3.91 8.66
C ARG A 317 13.16 -4.36 8.30
N ALA A 318 13.48 -4.40 7.01
CA ALA A 318 14.81 -4.77 6.51
C ALA A 318 15.88 -3.68 6.74
N GLY A 319 15.51 -2.49 7.21
CA GLY A 319 16.44 -1.34 7.33
C GLY A 319 16.86 -0.78 5.98
N LEU A 320 15.93 -0.76 5.03
CA LEU A 320 16.16 -0.34 3.65
C LEU A 320 15.12 0.70 3.22
N ALA A 321 15.48 1.57 2.29
CA ALA A 321 14.53 2.36 1.52
C ALA A 321 14.20 1.63 0.21
N PRO A 322 12.89 1.48 -0.15
CA PRO A 322 12.49 0.94 -1.44
C PRO A 322 13.07 1.77 -2.60
N THR A 323 13.34 1.12 -3.71
CA THR A 323 13.78 1.82 -4.93
C THR A 323 12.58 2.30 -5.74
N THR A 324 12.83 3.28 -6.62
CA THR A 324 12.00 3.53 -7.80
C THR A 324 12.59 2.71 -8.95
N ALA A 325 12.00 1.54 -9.23
CA ALA A 325 12.53 0.66 -10.26
C ALA A 325 12.53 1.35 -11.63
N GLY A 326 13.57 1.13 -12.41
CA GLY A 326 13.75 1.75 -13.73
C GLY A 326 14.17 3.23 -13.70
N PHE A 327 14.28 3.87 -12.54
CA PHE A 327 14.69 5.26 -12.44
C PHE A 327 16.19 5.42 -12.80
N GLU A 328 16.47 6.32 -13.72
CA GLU A 328 17.84 6.65 -14.16
C GLU A 328 18.16 8.13 -13.93
N GLU A 329 17.26 9.02 -14.36
CA GLU A 329 17.49 10.46 -14.32
C GLU A 329 16.18 11.19 -13.99
N ALA A 330 16.26 12.15 -13.06
CA ALA A 330 15.12 12.95 -12.63
C ALA A 330 14.61 13.88 -13.75
N ARG A 331 13.28 14.01 -13.84
CA ARG A 331 12.66 15.07 -14.65
C ARG A 331 12.58 16.37 -13.84
N PRO A 332 12.58 17.53 -14.52
CA PRO A 332 12.28 18.81 -13.84
C PRO A 332 10.91 18.79 -13.15
N GLY A 333 10.82 19.39 -11.97
CA GLY A 333 9.56 19.50 -11.20
C GLY A 333 9.21 18.30 -10.34
N GLY A 334 10.02 17.25 -10.33
CA GLY A 334 9.93 16.13 -9.40
C GLY A 334 11.01 16.16 -8.31
N PRO A 335 11.07 15.14 -7.43
CA PRO A 335 12.12 15.02 -6.44
C PRO A 335 13.49 14.99 -7.12
N PRO A 336 14.47 15.80 -6.65
CA PRO A 336 15.77 15.90 -7.31
C PRO A 336 16.60 14.62 -7.15
N HIS A 337 16.38 13.89 -6.05
CA HIS A 337 17.14 12.71 -5.69
C HIS A 337 16.25 11.60 -5.14
N PRO A 338 15.29 11.06 -5.94
CA PRO A 338 14.49 9.95 -5.48
C PRO A 338 15.39 8.75 -5.16
N VAL A 339 14.92 7.86 -4.30
CA VAL A 339 15.63 6.58 -4.07
C VAL A 339 15.55 5.79 -5.37
N GLY A 340 16.52 6.05 -6.23
CA GLY A 340 16.67 5.40 -7.52
C GLY A 340 17.60 4.23 -7.47
N SER A 341 17.73 3.54 -8.59
CA SER A 341 18.64 2.48 -8.91
C SER A 341 18.13 1.05 -8.66
N ARG A 342 18.99 0.11 -8.99
CA ARG A 342 18.65 -1.31 -9.15
C ARG A 342 18.47 -2.05 -7.83
N LYS A 343 18.77 -1.45 -6.67
CA LYS A 343 18.67 -2.12 -5.37
C LYS A 343 18.26 -1.16 -4.26
N PRO A 344 17.45 -1.61 -3.30
CA PRO A 344 17.13 -0.84 -2.11
C PRO A 344 18.38 -0.36 -1.39
N LYS A 345 18.31 0.85 -0.84
CA LYS A 345 19.45 1.47 -0.12
C LYS A 345 19.31 1.25 1.38
N PRO A 346 20.40 0.98 2.10
CA PRO A 346 20.38 0.96 3.56
C PRO A 346 19.85 2.29 4.11
N LEU A 347 18.78 2.21 4.88
CA LEU A 347 18.15 3.35 5.55
C LEU A 347 17.37 2.85 6.77
N ILE A 348 17.71 3.36 7.94
CA ILE A 348 16.99 3.07 9.18
C ILE A 348 16.12 4.28 9.50
N TYR A 349 14.82 4.08 9.61
CA TYR A 349 13.84 5.10 9.95
C TYR A 349 12.75 4.53 10.84
N ASP A 350 12.19 5.35 11.72
CA ASP A 350 11.16 4.93 12.65
C ASP A 350 9.75 5.21 12.15
N LEU A 351 9.58 6.27 11.35
CA LEU A 351 8.31 6.63 10.71
C LEU A 351 8.46 6.70 9.20
N ALA A 352 7.46 6.15 8.51
CA ALA A 352 7.27 6.28 7.07
C ALA A 352 5.89 6.88 6.78
N LEU A 353 5.82 7.62 5.69
CA LEU A 353 4.59 8.15 5.13
C LEU A 353 4.35 7.50 3.77
N SER A 354 3.10 7.09 3.50
CA SER A 354 2.67 6.60 2.18
C SER A 354 1.47 7.41 1.73
N SER A 355 1.50 7.96 0.51
CA SER A 355 0.38 8.73 -0.04
C SER A 355 -0.14 8.14 -1.35
N ASN A 356 -1.43 8.30 -1.55
CA ASN A 356 -2.10 7.99 -2.80
C ASN A 356 -3.04 9.14 -3.20
N SER A 357 -3.10 9.37 -4.50
CA SER A 357 -4.01 10.31 -5.15
C SER A 357 -4.82 9.59 -6.22
N ALA A 358 -6.04 10.02 -6.46
CA ALA A 358 -6.93 9.36 -7.40
C ALA A 358 -7.60 10.35 -8.36
N PHE A 359 -8.05 9.86 -9.49
CA PHE A 359 -9.03 10.56 -10.31
C PHE A 359 -10.24 10.92 -9.46
N GLY A 360 -10.90 12.05 -9.76
CA GLY A 360 -11.88 12.66 -8.87
C GLY A 360 -11.29 13.54 -7.77
N GLY A 361 -9.93 13.57 -7.65
CA GLY A 361 -9.22 14.42 -6.70
C GLY A 361 -9.20 13.88 -5.26
N SER A 362 -9.49 12.60 -5.04
CA SER A 362 -9.36 11.98 -3.71
C SER A 362 -7.89 11.77 -3.36
N ASN A 363 -7.49 12.17 -2.14
CA ASN A 363 -6.14 11.97 -1.62
C ASN A 363 -6.19 11.29 -0.25
N CYS A 364 -5.26 10.38 -0.01
CA CYS A 364 -5.11 9.71 1.28
C CYS A 364 -3.63 9.55 1.62
N ALA A 365 -3.27 9.82 2.87
CA ALA A 365 -1.92 9.61 3.40
C ALA A 365 -1.97 8.80 4.68
N LEU A 366 -1.04 7.88 4.87
CA LEU A 366 -0.90 7.02 6.05
C LEU A 366 0.49 7.21 6.66
N VAL A 367 0.56 7.28 7.98
CA VAL A 367 1.82 7.29 8.74
C VAL A 367 1.97 5.97 9.48
N PHE A 368 3.08 5.30 9.21
CA PHE A 368 3.45 4.03 9.85
C PHE A 368 4.65 4.21 10.75
N GLY A 369 4.64 3.49 11.88
CA GLY A 369 5.77 3.43 12.79
C GLY A 369 6.30 2.01 12.95
N ARG A 370 7.61 1.88 13.16
CA ARG A 370 8.21 0.62 13.60
C ARG A 370 7.49 0.10 14.83
N ALA A 371 7.22 -1.18 14.86
CA ALA A 371 6.92 -1.83 16.13
C ALA A 371 8.20 -1.82 16.96
N LYS A 372 8.20 -1.08 18.08
CA LYS A 372 9.29 -1.22 19.06
C LYS A 372 9.22 -2.65 19.60
N PRO A 373 10.37 -3.34 19.81
CA PRO A 373 10.35 -4.61 20.51
C PRO A 373 9.60 -4.40 21.84
N ALA A 374 8.72 -5.34 22.19
CA ALA A 374 8.05 -5.31 23.48
C ALA A 374 9.12 -5.01 24.54
N ARG A 375 8.96 -3.95 25.32
CA ARG A 375 9.86 -3.71 26.45
C ARG A 375 9.71 -4.91 27.35
N ALA A 376 10.80 -5.66 27.57
CA ALA A 376 10.84 -6.67 28.60
C ALA A 376 10.18 -6.06 29.84
N SER A 377 9.15 -6.70 30.38
CA SER A 377 8.43 -6.17 31.53
C SER A 377 9.46 -5.88 32.61
N LYS A 378 9.29 -4.80 33.37
CA LYS A 378 10.22 -4.47 34.47
C LYS A 378 10.34 -5.61 35.49
N ASP A 379 9.41 -6.56 35.47
CA ASP A 379 9.41 -7.75 36.33
C ASP A 379 10.45 -8.80 35.93
N ASP A 380 10.87 -8.87 34.66
CA ASP A 380 11.94 -9.78 34.24
C ASP A 380 13.35 -9.38 34.74
N ARG A 381 13.51 -8.19 35.25
CA ARG A 381 14.79 -7.73 35.84
C ARG A 381 14.99 -8.13 37.31
N ARG A 382 14.04 -8.82 37.93
CA ARG A 382 14.12 -9.23 39.36
C ARG A 382 14.23 -10.72 39.59
N ARG A 383 14.42 -11.51 38.58
CA ARG A 383 14.84 -12.90 38.79
C ARG A 383 16.36 -12.96 39.01
N VAL A 384 16.77 -12.57 40.21
CA VAL A 384 18.10 -12.88 40.70
C VAL A 384 18.09 -14.36 41.08
N PHE A 385 18.70 -15.18 40.24
CA PHE A 385 18.99 -16.55 40.64
C PHE A 385 20.20 -16.54 41.57
N VAL A 386 19.99 -16.71 42.85
CA VAL A 386 21.08 -17.05 43.79
C VAL A 386 21.43 -18.52 43.58
N SER A 387 22.45 -18.80 42.81
CA SER A 387 23.03 -20.12 42.68
C SER A 387 24.23 -20.24 43.65
N GLY A 388 24.03 -20.94 44.74
CA GLY A 388 25.11 -21.33 45.64
C GLY A 388 25.18 -20.51 46.92
N ALA A 389 24.67 -21.06 48.02
CA ALA A 389 25.14 -20.76 49.36
C ALA A 389 26.17 -21.83 49.72
N ALA A 390 27.44 -21.42 49.84
CA ALA A 390 28.44 -22.26 50.50
C ALA A 390 28.30 -22.06 52.01
N VAL A 391 28.18 -23.17 52.73
CA VAL A 391 28.29 -23.25 54.21
C VAL A 391 29.74 -23.40 54.57
#